data_bdbadf784a622c3d1b2ab3794d16734a
#
_entry.id   bdbadf784a622c3d1b2ab3794d16734a
#
_cell.length_a   1.000
_cell.length_b   1.000
_cell.length_c   1.000
_cell.angle_alpha   90.00
_cell.angle_beta   90.00
_cell.angle_gamma   90.00
#
_symmetry.space_group_name_H-M   'P 1'
#
loop_
_entity.id
_entity.type
_entity.pdbx_description
1 polymer ?
#
loop_
_entity_poly.entity_id
_entity_poly.type
_entity_poly.pdbx_seq_one_letter_code
_entity_poly.pdbx_strand_id
1 'polypeptide(L)'
;MKNESSIVLVTGGKGFVGSRLVKRLLDAGNKVVVVDNMSYGNEDNMIIDDEDISKKIDFYQDDVANNLSYIFEKYNFDYVFNIAGIAPLPDCQMNKEACLRSNVQGTMNMLELSRMYGVKRFFLSSTNAVYENVVEKPMSEDIALNTTLLYPTSKLMAEELCRSFNATYGMPITIFRFANVYGEGMDIHRKYPPVTGAFIKKLFHNERPTIYGNGLQSRDFIYVHDLVEFALLVMNTSNASFEILNVGTGESHSIIEQLNFVKKCMNKESIEPIYIDEESFWEKMPAIYDGKHRIKDKVLFDEVNKCTCMDMTKVETVYGWKAKHSFEDGIKLTVEKMVEQLRKAQR
;
A
#
# COMPACT_ATOMS: atom_id res chain seq x y z
N MET A 1 -23.76 -9.27 18.66
CA MET A 1 -24.66 -9.44 17.48
C MET A 1 -23.82 -10.11 16.41
N LYS A 2 -24.25 -11.25 15.80
CA LYS A 2 -23.58 -11.78 14.61
C LYS A 2 -23.82 -10.73 13.51
N ASN A 3 -22.76 -10.06 13.05
CA ASN A 3 -22.87 -9.24 11.85
C ASN A 3 -23.34 -10.15 10.71
N GLU A 4 -24.36 -9.73 9.98
CA GLU A 4 -24.74 -10.41 8.75
C GLU A 4 -23.52 -10.42 7.82
N SER A 5 -23.32 -11.54 7.11
CA SER A 5 -22.23 -11.70 6.14
C SER A 5 -22.39 -10.66 5.01
N SER A 6 -21.45 -9.76 4.87
CA SER A 6 -21.44 -8.76 3.79
C SER A 6 -20.80 -9.32 2.52
N ILE A 7 -21.20 -8.80 1.36
CA ILE A 7 -20.55 -9.08 0.08
C ILE A 7 -19.59 -7.92 -0.22
N VAL A 8 -18.29 -8.24 -0.28
CA VAL A 8 -17.22 -7.25 -0.39
C VAL A 8 -16.44 -7.45 -1.68
N LEU A 9 -16.31 -6.38 -2.48
CA LEU A 9 -15.39 -6.36 -3.61
C LEU A 9 -14.03 -5.82 -3.16
N VAL A 10 -12.97 -6.54 -3.49
CA VAL A 10 -11.58 -6.10 -3.29
C VAL A 10 -10.90 -6.06 -4.66
N THR A 11 -10.57 -4.87 -5.15
CA THR A 11 -9.73 -4.72 -6.34
C THR A 11 -8.26 -4.79 -5.94
N GLY A 12 -7.41 -5.39 -6.78
CA GLY A 12 -6.02 -5.64 -6.41
C GLY A 12 -5.87 -6.69 -5.28
N GLY A 13 -6.84 -7.61 -5.17
CA GLY A 13 -6.93 -8.56 -4.07
C GLY A 13 -5.88 -9.67 -4.08
N LYS A 14 -5.13 -9.85 -5.17
CA LYS A 14 -3.97 -10.77 -5.26
C LYS A 14 -2.62 -10.07 -5.06
N GLY A 15 -2.63 -8.74 -4.84
CA GLY A 15 -1.47 -7.96 -4.44
C GLY A 15 -1.10 -8.17 -2.97
N PHE A 16 0.01 -7.55 -2.53
CA PHE A 16 0.52 -7.64 -1.17
C PHE A 16 -0.53 -7.27 -0.10
N VAL A 17 -1.01 -6.03 -0.10
CA VAL A 17 -1.99 -5.55 0.89
C VAL A 17 -3.37 -6.20 0.66
N GLY A 18 -3.78 -6.30 -0.61
CA GLY A 18 -5.10 -6.82 -0.99
C GLY A 18 -5.34 -8.24 -0.50
N SER A 19 -4.35 -9.14 -0.64
CA SER A 19 -4.49 -10.54 -0.22
C SER A 19 -4.64 -10.71 1.30
N ARG A 20 -3.94 -9.87 2.10
CA ARG A 20 -4.10 -9.87 3.58
C ARG A 20 -5.47 -9.33 3.98
N LEU A 21 -5.95 -8.30 3.28
CA LEU A 21 -7.31 -7.80 3.47
C LEU A 21 -8.36 -8.86 3.11
N VAL A 22 -8.21 -9.55 1.96
CA VAL A 22 -9.07 -10.66 1.54
C VAL A 22 -9.13 -11.75 2.61
N LYS A 23 -7.98 -12.22 3.11
CA LYS A 23 -7.92 -13.22 4.19
C LYS A 23 -8.68 -12.75 5.41
N ARG A 24 -8.43 -11.50 5.83
CA ARG A 24 -9.07 -10.96 7.05
C ARG A 24 -10.58 -10.77 6.91
N LEU A 25 -11.06 -10.41 5.71
CA LEU A 25 -12.49 -10.33 5.40
C LEU A 25 -13.15 -11.72 5.41
N LEU A 26 -12.49 -12.74 4.84
CA LEU A 26 -12.96 -14.13 4.87
C LEU A 26 -13.05 -14.66 6.30
N ASP A 27 -12.02 -14.41 7.13
CA ASP A 27 -12.00 -14.80 8.55
C ASP A 27 -13.11 -14.14 9.37
N ALA A 28 -13.53 -12.94 8.97
CA ALA A 28 -14.67 -12.24 9.55
C ALA A 28 -16.03 -12.74 9.04
N GLY A 29 -16.05 -13.76 8.16
CA GLY A 29 -17.26 -14.38 7.64
C GLY A 29 -17.91 -13.67 6.46
N ASN A 30 -17.20 -12.74 5.80
CA ASN A 30 -17.72 -12.06 4.62
C ASN A 30 -17.56 -12.91 3.36
N LYS A 31 -18.44 -12.69 2.38
CA LYS A 31 -18.25 -13.17 1.03
C LYS A 31 -17.36 -12.17 0.28
N VAL A 32 -16.25 -12.65 -0.30
CA VAL A 32 -15.27 -11.79 -0.97
C VAL A 32 -15.23 -12.10 -2.46
N VAL A 33 -15.34 -11.05 -3.26
CA VAL A 33 -15.11 -11.06 -4.72
C VAL A 33 -13.84 -10.26 -4.99
N VAL A 34 -12.95 -10.80 -5.82
CA VAL A 34 -11.66 -10.20 -6.14
C VAL A 34 -11.58 -9.88 -7.63
N VAL A 35 -11.15 -8.67 -7.95
CA VAL A 35 -10.74 -8.26 -9.30
C VAL A 35 -9.26 -7.90 -9.25
N ASP A 36 -8.45 -8.52 -10.10
CA ASP A 36 -7.01 -8.25 -10.21
C ASP A 36 -6.54 -8.53 -11.65
N ASN A 37 -5.78 -7.63 -12.26
CA ASN A 37 -5.23 -7.84 -13.60
C ASN A 37 -3.92 -8.64 -13.60
N MET A 38 -3.45 -9.06 -12.44
CA MET A 38 -2.21 -9.81 -12.21
C MET A 38 -0.91 -9.10 -12.60
N SER A 39 -0.94 -7.77 -12.81
CA SER A 39 0.27 -6.99 -13.13
C SER A 39 1.28 -6.95 -11.97
N TYR A 40 0.77 -6.89 -10.74
CA TYR A 40 1.53 -6.96 -9.48
C TYR A 40 0.93 -8.03 -8.54
N GLY A 41 -0.18 -8.63 -8.92
CA GLY A 41 -0.79 -9.76 -8.23
C GLY A 41 0.02 -11.04 -8.41
N ASN A 42 0.00 -11.91 -7.39
CA ASN A 42 0.69 -13.19 -7.43
C ASN A 42 -0.20 -14.26 -6.78
N GLU A 43 -0.27 -15.44 -7.38
CA GLU A 43 -1.00 -16.60 -6.82
C GLU A 43 -0.44 -17.01 -5.46
N ASP A 44 0.87 -16.90 -5.23
CA ASP A 44 1.51 -17.24 -3.96
C ASP A 44 1.01 -16.35 -2.82
N ASN A 45 0.55 -15.13 -3.11
CA ASN A 45 -0.07 -14.25 -2.11
C ASN A 45 -1.41 -14.77 -1.58
N MET A 46 -2.03 -15.74 -2.27
CA MET A 46 -3.26 -16.38 -1.84
C MET A 46 -3.01 -17.59 -0.92
N ILE A 47 -1.75 -17.95 -0.67
CA ILE A 47 -1.35 -18.93 0.32
C ILE A 47 -0.88 -18.20 1.57
N ILE A 48 -1.72 -18.17 2.60
CA ILE A 48 -1.48 -17.43 3.84
C ILE A 48 -1.60 -18.41 5.00
N ASP A 49 -0.57 -18.52 5.84
CA ASP A 49 -0.50 -19.48 6.96
C ASP A 49 -0.83 -20.92 6.52
N ASP A 50 -0.24 -21.35 5.38
CA ASP A 50 -0.45 -22.65 4.73
C ASP A 50 -1.90 -22.91 4.25
N GLU A 51 -2.76 -21.90 4.27
CA GLU A 51 -4.12 -21.95 3.74
C GLU A 51 -4.20 -21.32 2.35
N ASP A 52 -4.69 -22.07 1.35
CA ASP A 52 -5.02 -21.59 0.02
C ASP A 52 -6.42 -20.92 0.03
N ILE A 53 -6.42 -19.59 0.16
CA ILE A 53 -7.65 -18.80 0.18
C ILE A 53 -8.22 -18.53 -1.21
N SER A 54 -7.54 -18.88 -2.29
CA SER A 54 -8.04 -18.69 -3.67
C SER A 54 -9.33 -19.45 -3.92
N LYS A 55 -9.54 -20.57 -3.23
CA LYS A 55 -10.74 -21.40 -3.32
C LYS A 55 -11.96 -20.86 -2.57
N LYS A 56 -11.77 -19.80 -1.76
CA LYS A 56 -12.81 -19.20 -0.92
C LYS A 56 -13.35 -17.90 -1.48
N ILE A 57 -12.83 -17.45 -2.63
CA ILE A 57 -13.21 -16.20 -3.29
C ILE A 57 -13.81 -16.45 -4.67
N ASP A 58 -14.63 -15.50 -5.12
CA ASP A 58 -14.97 -15.39 -6.54
C ASP A 58 -13.93 -14.47 -7.21
N PHE A 59 -13.08 -15.01 -8.09
CA PHE A 59 -11.99 -14.27 -8.73
C PHE A 59 -12.29 -13.92 -10.19
N TYR A 60 -12.03 -12.67 -10.56
CA TYR A 60 -12.10 -12.15 -11.92
C TYR A 60 -10.75 -11.53 -12.30
N GLN A 61 -10.11 -12.14 -13.29
CA GLN A 61 -8.88 -11.57 -13.85
C GLN A 61 -9.27 -10.48 -14.86
N ASP A 62 -9.32 -9.23 -14.38
CA ASP A 62 -9.70 -8.08 -15.21
C ASP A 62 -9.03 -6.80 -14.67
N ASP A 63 -9.04 -5.73 -15.49
CA ASP A 63 -8.46 -4.44 -15.16
C ASP A 63 -9.56 -3.48 -14.66
N VAL A 64 -9.32 -2.81 -13.54
CA VAL A 64 -10.25 -1.82 -12.95
C VAL A 64 -10.61 -0.66 -13.90
N ALA A 65 -9.78 -0.42 -14.92
CA ALA A 65 -10.04 0.58 -15.96
C ALA A 65 -10.93 0.06 -17.08
N ASN A 66 -11.31 -1.22 -17.09
CA ASN A 66 -12.27 -1.79 -18.03
C ASN A 66 -13.71 -1.65 -17.54
N ASN A 67 -14.68 -2.00 -18.39
CA ASN A 67 -16.08 -2.07 -17.98
C ASN A 67 -16.33 -3.32 -17.14
N LEU A 68 -16.56 -3.16 -15.86
CA LEU A 68 -16.83 -4.23 -14.89
C LEU A 68 -18.29 -4.31 -14.46
N SER A 69 -19.23 -3.69 -15.21
CA SER A 69 -20.66 -3.69 -14.87
C SER A 69 -21.22 -5.09 -14.70
N TYR A 70 -20.77 -6.06 -15.51
CA TYR A 70 -21.17 -7.46 -15.44
C TYR A 70 -20.90 -8.13 -14.08
N ILE A 71 -19.89 -7.65 -13.32
CA ILE A 71 -19.61 -8.11 -11.97
C ILE A 71 -20.63 -7.50 -11.00
N PHE A 72 -20.87 -6.19 -11.10
CA PHE A 72 -21.84 -5.51 -10.26
C PHE A 72 -23.28 -5.94 -10.50
N GLU A 73 -23.62 -6.37 -11.73
CA GLU A 73 -24.94 -6.97 -12.06
C GLU A 73 -25.11 -8.34 -11.36
N LYS A 74 -24.02 -9.06 -11.13
CA LYS A 74 -24.06 -10.39 -10.51
C LYS A 74 -24.09 -10.34 -8.99
N TYR A 75 -23.50 -9.30 -8.38
CA TYR A 75 -23.36 -9.19 -6.93
C TYR A 75 -23.89 -7.84 -6.42
N ASN A 76 -24.68 -7.90 -5.36
CA ASN A 76 -25.06 -6.70 -4.59
C ASN A 76 -23.96 -6.42 -3.55
N PHE A 77 -22.94 -5.66 -3.92
CA PHE A 77 -21.85 -5.33 -3.04
C PHE A 77 -22.28 -4.38 -1.92
N ASP A 78 -22.01 -4.76 -0.68
CA ASP A 78 -22.14 -3.87 0.47
C ASP A 78 -20.97 -2.89 0.54
N TYR A 79 -19.75 -3.37 0.27
CA TYR A 79 -18.52 -2.61 0.37
C TYR A 79 -17.60 -2.85 -0.82
N VAL A 80 -16.89 -1.80 -1.22
CA VAL A 80 -15.83 -1.86 -2.24
C VAL A 80 -14.53 -1.35 -1.63
N PHE A 81 -13.50 -2.20 -1.58
CA PHE A 81 -12.14 -1.80 -1.27
C PHE A 81 -11.34 -1.66 -2.57
N ASN A 82 -11.10 -0.42 -2.99
CA ASN A 82 -10.31 -0.12 -4.17
C ASN A 82 -8.82 -0.05 -3.81
N ILE A 83 -8.18 -1.22 -3.80
CA ILE A 83 -6.75 -1.38 -3.47
C ILE A 83 -5.90 -1.41 -4.74
N ALA A 84 -6.49 -1.79 -5.89
CA ALA A 84 -5.80 -1.82 -7.18
C ALA A 84 -5.11 -0.50 -7.50
N GLY A 85 -3.87 -0.58 -7.91
CA GLY A 85 -3.10 0.59 -8.31
C GLY A 85 -1.62 0.26 -8.51
N ILE A 86 -0.96 1.06 -9.34
CA ILE A 86 0.49 1.01 -9.48
C ILE A 86 1.10 1.86 -8.37
N ALA A 87 1.73 1.19 -7.41
CA ALA A 87 2.33 1.81 -6.22
C ALA A 87 3.83 2.12 -6.35
N PRO A 88 4.66 1.35 -7.10
CA PRO A 88 6.07 1.69 -7.24
C PRO A 88 6.24 3.03 -7.94
N LEU A 89 6.77 4.01 -7.22
CA LEU A 89 6.99 5.37 -7.73
C LEU A 89 7.83 5.39 -9.03
N PRO A 90 8.91 4.58 -9.15
CA PRO A 90 9.66 4.48 -10.40
C PRO A 90 8.81 3.99 -11.58
N ASP A 91 7.94 3.00 -11.37
CA ASP A 91 7.11 2.44 -12.44
C ASP A 91 6.10 3.48 -12.94
N CYS A 92 5.49 4.25 -12.03
CA CYS A 92 4.62 5.37 -12.39
C CYS A 92 5.36 6.44 -13.20
N GLN A 93 6.58 6.78 -12.79
CA GLN A 93 7.36 7.80 -13.45
C GLN A 93 7.83 7.37 -14.87
N MET A 94 8.10 6.09 -15.05
CA MET A 94 8.48 5.53 -16.35
C MET A 94 7.29 5.27 -17.27
N ASN A 95 6.18 4.77 -16.74
CA ASN A 95 4.95 4.48 -17.49
C ASN A 95 3.78 5.31 -16.98
N LYS A 96 3.73 6.55 -17.43
CA LYS A 96 2.75 7.56 -16.99
C LYS A 96 1.31 7.16 -17.35
N GLU A 97 1.13 6.57 -18.53
CA GLU A 97 -0.18 6.13 -19.03
C GLU A 97 -0.73 5.00 -18.15
N ALA A 98 0.05 3.96 -17.90
CA ALA A 98 -0.37 2.86 -17.04
C ALA A 98 -0.69 3.34 -15.61
N CYS A 99 0.12 4.26 -15.05
CA CYS A 99 -0.12 4.84 -13.75
C CYS A 99 -1.47 5.55 -13.68
N LEU A 100 -1.75 6.46 -14.62
CA LEU A 100 -3.01 7.21 -14.66
C LEU A 100 -4.20 6.30 -14.97
N ARG A 101 -4.03 5.35 -15.88
CA ARG A 101 -5.06 4.37 -16.21
C ARG A 101 -5.47 3.55 -14.97
N SER A 102 -4.51 3.02 -14.23
CA SER A 102 -4.81 2.20 -13.05
C SER A 102 -5.31 3.05 -11.88
N ASN A 103 -4.55 4.11 -11.51
CA ASN A 103 -4.80 4.83 -10.27
C ASN A 103 -5.96 5.83 -10.37
N VAL A 104 -6.16 6.44 -11.53
CA VAL A 104 -7.18 7.50 -11.73
C VAL A 104 -8.40 6.96 -12.46
N GLN A 105 -8.22 6.42 -13.68
CA GLN A 105 -9.33 5.90 -14.48
C GLN A 105 -9.99 4.71 -13.78
N GLY A 106 -9.19 3.78 -13.22
CA GLY A 106 -9.71 2.66 -12.44
C GLY A 106 -10.52 3.11 -11.23
N THR A 107 -10.02 4.12 -10.47
CA THR A 107 -10.79 4.69 -9.35
C THR A 107 -12.10 5.31 -9.81
N MET A 108 -12.09 6.09 -10.92
CA MET A 108 -13.29 6.67 -11.49
C MET A 108 -14.33 5.62 -11.85
N ASN A 109 -13.93 4.53 -12.51
CA ASN A 109 -14.83 3.43 -12.86
C ASN A 109 -15.44 2.77 -11.62
N MET A 110 -14.61 2.47 -10.61
CA MET A 110 -15.08 1.82 -9.39
C MET A 110 -16.04 2.73 -8.60
N LEU A 111 -15.80 4.04 -8.57
CA LEU A 111 -16.70 5.01 -7.95
C LEU A 111 -18.05 5.05 -8.67
N GLU A 112 -18.05 5.12 -10.02
CA GLU A 112 -19.28 5.18 -10.79
C GLU A 112 -20.10 3.89 -10.66
N LEU A 113 -19.46 2.72 -10.75
CA LEU A 113 -20.15 1.45 -10.54
C LEU A 113 -20.68 1.35 -9.10
N SER A 114 -19.90 1.76 -8.10
CA SER A 114 -20.34 1.77 -6.70
C SER A 114 -21.56 2.67 -6.49
N ARG A 115 -21.59 3.84 -7.14
CA ARG A 115 -22.73 4.76 -7.13
C ARG A 115 -23.97 4.17 -7.79
N MET A 116 -23.80 3.61 -9.00
CA MET A 116 -24.92 3.07 -9.79
C MET A 116 -25.59 1.87 -9.11
N TYR A 117 -24.80 1.04 -8.45
CA TYR A 117 -25.28 -0.20 -7.80
C TYR A 117 -25.51 -0.07 -6.29
N GLY A 118 -25.42 1.14 -5.73
CA GLY A 118 -25.84 1.43 -4.37
C GLY A 118 -24.94 0.82 -3.28
N VAL A 119 -23.63 0.78 -3.53
CA VAL A 119 -22.64 0.33 -2.53
C VAL A 119 -22.75 1.18 -1.27
N LYS A 120 -22.83 0.54 -0.09
CA LYS A 120 -23.01 1.21 1.21
C LYS A 120 -21.83 2.11 1.57
N ARG A 121 -20.58 1.69 1.24
CA ARG A 121 -19.38 2.49 1.42
C ARG A 121 -18.27 2.04 0.48
N PHE A 122 -17.56 3.03 -0.04
CA PHE A 122 -16.37 2.87 -0.87
C PHE A 122 -15.12 3.20 -0.05
N PHE A 123 -14.09 2.37 -0.15
CA PHE A 123 -12.80 2.56 0.50
C PHE A 123 -11.71 2.72 -0.57
N LEU A 124 -10.96 3.82 -0.50
CA LEU A 124 -9.81 4.06 -1.36
C LEU A 124 -8.51 3.84 -0.61
N SER A 125 -7.61 3.02 -1.15
CA SER A 125 -6.22 3.03 -0.72
C SER A 125 -5.49 4.23 -1.31
N SER A 126 -5.16 5.20 -0.48
CA SER A 126 -4.23 6.28 -0.76
C SER A 126 -2.88 6.01 -0.07
N THR A 127 -2.04 7.02 0.09
CA THR A 127 -0.64 6.85 0.48
C THR A 127 -0.11 8.07 1.23
N ASN A 128 0.87 7.88 2.11
CA ASN A 128 1.65 8.96 2.69
C ASN A 128 2.50 9.73 1.66
N ALA A 129 2.67 9.17 0.45
CA ALA A 129 3.39 9.87 -0.61
C ALA A 129 2.70 11.18 -1.04
N VAL A 130 1.40 11.36 -0.79
CA VAL A 130 0.70 12.63 -1.05
C VAL A 130 1.25 13.80 -0.21
N TYR A 131 1.97 13.50 0.87
CA TYR A 131 2.69 14.47 1.70
C TYR A 131 4.11 14.80 1.17
N GLU A 132 4.39 14.52 -0.09
CA GLU A 132 5.72 14.57 -0.72
C GLU A 132 6.55 15.81 -0.34
N ASN A 133 5.95 16.99 -0.38
CA ASN A 133 6.63 18.27 -0.11
C ASN A 133 6.23 18.90 1.22
N VAL A 134 5.64 18.13 2.13
CA VAL A 134 5.25 18.62 3.46
C VAL A 134 6.48 18.57 4.38
N VAL A 135 6.80 19.73 4.97
CA VAL A 135 7.91 19.88 5.92
C VAL A 135 7.45 19.65 7.36
N GLU A 136 6.22 20.04 7.66
CA GLU A 136 5.61 19.93 8.99
C GLU A 136 5.40 18.47 9.40
N LYS A 137 5.73 18.16 10.65
CA LYS A 137 5.59 16.82 11.24
C LYS A 137 5.09 16.91 12.67
N PRO A 138 4.25 15.95 13.09
CA PRO A 138 3.66 14.89 12.30
C PRO A 138 2.69 15.41 11.23
N MET A 139 2.51 14.66 10.13
CA MET A 139 1.72 15.04 8.96
C MET A 139 0.24 14.73 9.19
N SER A 140 -0.60 15.74 9.37
CA SER A 140 -2.04 15.57 9.57
C SER A 140 -2.80 15.45 8.24
N GLU A 141 -4.03 14.89 8.28
CA GLU A 141 -4.88 14.73 7.09
C GLU A 141 -5.32 16.06 6.47
N ASP A 142 -5.35 17.12 7.26
CA ASP A 142 -5.87 18.46 6.87
C ASP A 142 -4.79 19.38 6.29
N ILE A 143 -3.53 18.93 6.26
CA ILE A 143 -2.43 19.75 5.76
C ILE A 143 -2.54 19.95 4.23
N ALA A 144 -2.14 21.13 3.75
CA ALA A 144 -2.12 21.43 2.32
C ALA A 144 -1.11 20.54 1.58
N LEU A 145 -1.57 19.88 0.53
CA LEU A 145 -0.78 18.95 -0.26
C LEU A 145 -0.21 19.62 -1.50
N ASN A 146 1.04 19.29 -1.83
CA ASN A 146 1.72 19.76 -3.02
C ASN A 146 2.60 18.63 -3.58
N THR A 147 2.07 17.88 -4.55
CA THR A 147 2.76 16.74 -5.17
C THR A 147 3.47 17.15 -6.45
N THR A 148 4.61 16.54 -6.74
CA THR A 148 5.43 16.78 -7.94
C THR A 148 5.66 15.49 -8.75
N LEU A 149 5.85 14.35 -8.09
CA LEU A 149 6.00 13.05 -8.75
C LEU A 149 4.64 12.46 -9.14
N LEU A 150 4.63 11.63 -10.18
CA LEU A 150 3.38 11.17 -10.78
C LEU A 150 2.58 10.23 -9.88
N TYR A 151 3.27 9.37 -9.11
CA TYR A 151 2.58 8.46 -8.19
C TYR A 151 1.74 9.21 -7.14
N PRO A 152 2.33 10.08 -6.29
CA PRO A 152 1.54 10.84 -5.33
C PRO A 152 0.49 11.73 -6.00
N THR A 153 0.80 12.34 -7.15
CA THR A 153 -0.17 13.14 -7.92
C THR A 153 -1.37 12.29 -8.36
N SER A 154 -1.15 11.08 -8.87
CA SER A 154 -2.24 10.19 -9.29
C SER A 154 -3.14 9.76 -8.13
N LYS A 155 -2.54 9.54 -6.95
CA LYS A 155 -3.30 9.22 -5.73
C LYS A 155 -4.09 10.42 -5.22
N LEU A 156 -3.51 11.62 -5.26
CA LEU A 156 -4.23 12.86 -4.92
C LEU A 156 -5.40 13.12 -5.88
N MET A 157 -5.22 12.89 -7.18
CA MET A 157 -6.34 12.96 -8.16
C MET A 157 -7.45 11.95 -7.82
N ALA A 158 -7.11 10.75 -7.40
CA ALA A 158 -8.08 9.74 -6.95
C ALA A 158 -8.82 10.17 -5.67
N GLU A 159 -8.14 10.82 -4.71
CA GLU A 159 -8.78 11.41 -3.53
C GLU A 159 -9.78 12.52 -3.91
N GLU A 160 -9.43 13.39 -4.86
CA GLU A 160 -10.32 14.45 -5.35
C GLU A 160 -11.54 13.90 -6.10
N LEU A 161 -11.41 12.82 -6.86
CA LEU A 161 -12.55 12.10 -7.42
C LEU A 161 -13.49 11.59 -6.32
N CYS A 162 -12.94 10.98 -5.28
CA CYS A 162 -13.72 10.53 -4.10
C CYS A 162 -14.46 11.70 -3.44
N ARG A 163 -13.79 12.82 -3.23
CA ARG A 163 -14.39 14.04 -2.67
C ARG A 163 -15.56 14.55 -3.52
N SER A 164 -15.35 14.60 -4.84
CA SER A 164 -16.38 15.01 -5.80
C SER A 164 -17.60 14.09 -5.77
N PHE A 165 -17.41 12.77 -5.74
CA PHE A 165 -18.50 11.79 -5.67
C PHE A 165 -19.29 11.88 -4.37
N ASN A 166 -18.61 12.05 -3.24
CA ASN A 166 -19.31 12.28 -1.98
C ASN A 166 -20.11 13.59 -2.00
N ALA A 167 -19.50 14.70 -2.44
CA ALA A 167 -20.16 16.01 -2.46
C ALA A 167 -21.34 16.04 -3.43
N THR A 168 -21.24 15.36 -4.58
CA THR A 168 -22.28 15.40 -5.63
C THR A 168 -23.40 14.40 -5.38
N TYR A 169 -23.07 13.19 -4.92
CA TYR A 169 -24.03 12.08 -4.83
C TYR A 169 -24.30 11.61 -3.40
N GLY A 170 -23.63 12.16 -2.40
CA GLY A 170 -23.77 11.74 -0.99
C GLY A 170 -23.24 10.32 -0.71
N MET A 171 -22.45 9.75 -1.64
CA MET A 171 -21.92 8.39 -1.50
C MET A 171 -20.93 8.32 -0.32
N PRO A 172 -21.11 7.40 0.66
CA PRO A 172 -20.18 7.27 1.76
C PRO A 172 -18.81 6.75 1.30
N ILE A 173 -17.75 7.51 1.64
CA ILE A 173 -16.38 7.22 1.20
C ILE A 173 -15.40 7.37 2.35
N THR A 174 -14.51 6.42 2.49
CA THR A 174 -13.35 6.50 3.39
C THR A 174 -12.06 6.37 2.57
N ILE A 175 -11.13 7.27 2.78
CA ILE A 175 -9.80 7.28 2.16
C ILE A 175 -8.77 6.92 3.22
N PHE A 176 -7.97 5.89 2.95
CA PHE A 176 -6.86 5.51 3.81
C PHE A 176 -5.53 5.99 3.20
N ARG A 177 -4.84 6.92 3.82
CA ARG A 177 -3.46 7.28 3.50
C ARG A 177 -2.52 6.33 4.23
N PHE A 178 -2.07 5.29 3.54
CA PHE A 178 -1.18 4.30 4.14
C PHE A 178 0.23 4.86 4.33
N ALA A 179 0.82 4.64 5.51
CA ALA A 179 2.26 4.77 5.75
C ALA A 179 3.04 3.73 4.90
N ASN A 180 4.34 3.59 5.12
CA ASN A 180 5.13 2.59 4.42
C ASN A 180 4.76 1.18 4.92
N VAL A 181 3.96 0.46 4.13
CA VAL A 181 3.47 -0.87 4.51
C VAL A 181 4.58 -1.90 4.33
N TYR A 182 4.78 -2.74 5.35
CA TYR A 182 5.69 -3.88 5.30
C TYR A 182 5.03 -5.13 5.89
N GLY A 183 5.59 -6.29 5.57
CA GLY A 183 5.08 -7.59 6.04
C GLY A 183 5.37 -8.70 5.03
N GLU A 184 4.97 -9.91 5.36
CA GLU A 184 5.07 -11.05 4.45
C GLU A 184 4.16 -10.86 3.22
N GLY A 185 4.59 -11.39 2.08
CA GLY A 185 3.91 -11.21 0.78
C GLY A 185 4.32 -9.96 0.02
N MET A 186 5.27 -9.17 0.57
CA MET A 186 5.92 -8.13 -0.22
C MET A 186 6.61 -8.76 -1.45
N ASP A 187 6.39 -8.17 -2.63
CA ASP A 187 7.09 -8.60 -3.83
C ASP A 187 8.57 -8.21 -3.81
N ILE A 188 9.42 -9.18 -3.44
CA ILE A 188 10.87 -9.04 -3.40
C ILE A 188 11.55 -9.40 -4.73
N HIS A 189 10.77 -9.85 -5.72
CA HIS A 189 11.27 -10.25 -7.03
C HIS A 189 11.14 -9.15 -8.07
N ARG A 190 10.31 -8.14 -7.82
CA ARG A 190 10.16 -6.99 -8.71
C ARG A 190 11.47 -6.18 -8.83
N LYS A 191 11.57 -5.42 -9.91
CA LYS A 191 12.77 -4.62 -10.22
C LYS A 191 13.15 -3.63 -9.11
N TYR A 192 12.16 -3.03 -8.45
CA TYR A 192 12.31 -2.07 -7.34
C TYR A 192 11.54 -2.59 -6.11
N PRO A 193 12.11 -3.56 -5.37
CA PRO A 193 11.43 -4.15 -4.23
C PRO A 193 11.34 -3.17 -3.06
N PRO A 194 10.36 -3.34 -2.16
CA PRO A 194 10.31 -2.61 -0.90
C PRO A 194 11.61 -2.79 -0.11
N VAL A 195 12.07 -1.74 0.56
CA VAL A 195 13.38 -1.71 1.23
C VAL A 195 13.55 -2.84 2.24
N THR A 196 12.54 -3.12 3.06
CA THR A 196 12.55 -4.24 4.03
C THR A 196 12.79 -5.57 3.33
N GLY A 197 12.03 -5.85 2.26
CA GLY A 197 12.16 -7.07 1.48
C GLY A 197 13.51 -7.18 0.76
N ALA A 198 14.05 -6.06 0.26
CA ALA A 198 15.36 -6.01 -0.35
C ALA A 198 16.47 -6.38 0.65
N PHE A 199 16.39 -5.88 1.89
CA PHE A 199 17.34 -6.21 2.95
C PHE A 199 17.26 -7.70 3.32
N ILE A 200 16.06 -8.23 3.55
CA ILE A 200 15.86 -9.64 3.88
C ILE A 200 16.45 -10.53 2.77
N LYS A 201 16.12 -10.25 1.50
CA LYS A 201 16.61 -11.02 0.35
C LYS A 201 18.13 -11.03 0.28
N LYS A 202 18.78 -9.85 0.39
CA LYS A 202 20.24 -9.72 0.37
C LYS A 202 20.91 -10.50 1.50
N LEU A 203 20.44 -10.31 2.72
CA LEU A 203 20.99 -10.98 3.88
C LEU A 203 20.75 -12.50 3.86
N PHE A 204 19.63 -12.96 3.29
CA PHE A 204 19.36 -14.39 3.10
C PHE A 204 20.41 -15.06 2.21
N HIS A 205 20.88 -14.36 1.17
CA HIS A 205 21.93 -14.83 0.27
C HIS A 205 23.36 -14.50 0.76
N ASN A 206 23.53 -13.99 1.99
CA ASN A 206 24.80 -13.49 2.53
C ASN A 206 25.41 -12.35 1.70
N GLU A 207 24.59 -11.59 1.00
CA GLU A 207 24.99 -10.42 0.23
C GLU A 207 24.90 -9.16 1.08
N ARG A 208 25.75 -8.18 0.77
CA ARG A 208 25.73 -6.86 1.43
C ARG A 208 24.50 -6.06 0.98
N PRO A 209 23.65 -5.59 1.93
CA PRO A 209 22.56 -4.67 1.62
C PRO A 209 23.07 -3.34 1.07
N THR A 210 22.25 -2.69 0.24
CA THR A 210 22.57 -1.36 -0.32
C THR A 210 21.75 -0.29 0.39
N ILE A 211 22.40 0.78 0.83
CA ILE A 211 21.80 2.00 1.37
C ILE A 211 22.12 3.13 0.39
N TYR A 212 21.08 3.84 -0.07
CA TYR A 212 21.22 5.05 -0.87
C TYR A 212 21.29 6.24 0.09
N GLY A 213 22.33 7.06 -0.05
CA GLY A 213 22.65 8.14 0.89
C GLY A 213 23.25 7.63 2.20
N ASN A 214 23.03 8.37 3.28
CA ASN A 214 23.59 8.07 4.60
C ASN A 214 22.74 7.13 5.47
N GLY A 215 21.54 6.74 4.99
CA GLY A 215 20.62 5.87 5.72
C GLY A 215 19.84 6.53 6.86
N LEU A 216 19.96 7.86 7.05
CA LEU A 216 19.26 8.60 8.11
C LEU A 216 17.87 9.08 7.67
N GLN A 217 17.54 8.99 6.37
CA GLN A 217 16.18 9.22 5.91
C GLN A 217 15.23 8.24 6.61
N SER A 218 14.10 8.76 7.09
CA SER A 218 13.21 7.99 7.96
C SER A 218 11.78 7.93 7.40
N ARG A 219 11.10 6.86 7.73
CA ARG A 219 9.70 6.63 7.32
C ARG A 219 8.88 6.14 8.51
N ASP A 220 7.61 6.49 8.50
CA ASP A 220 6.61 5.78 9.29
C ASP A 220 6.34 4.45 8.60
N PHE A 221 6.48 3.34 9.31
CA PHE A 221 6.27 2.00 8.81
C PHE A 221 5.13 1.33 9.54
N ILE A 222 4.18 0.76 8.79
CA ILE A 222 3.07 0.00 9.37
C ILE A 222 3.10 -1.47 8.94
N TYR A 223 2.93 -2.37 9.92
CA TYR A 223 2.81 -3.79 9.65
C TYR A 223 1.47 -4.09 8.97
N VAL A 224 1.50 -4.90 7.90
CA VAL A 224 0.33 -5.12 7.03
C VAL A 224 -0.89 -5.65 7.78
N HIS A 225 -0.70 -6.48 8.81
CA HIS A 225 -1.81 -7.00 9.59
C HIS A 225 -2.48 -5.94 10.45
N ASP A 226 -1.74 -4.99 11.03
CA ASP A 226 -2.34 -3.87 11.76
C ASP A 226 -3.17 -2.99 10.83
N LEU A 227 -2.66 -2.74 9.61
CA LEU A 227 -3.37 -1.98 8.60
C LEU A 227 -4.71 -2.64 8.23
N VAL A 228 -4.72 -3.95 7.93
CA VAL A 228 -5.97 -4.63 7.51
C VAL A 228 -6.96 -4.79 8.67
N GLU A 229 -6.48 -4.95 9.91
CA GLU A 229 -7.32 -4.91 11.10
C GLU A 229 -8.01 -3.56 11.26
N PHE A 230 -7.28 -2.47 11.06
CA PHE A 230 -7.85 -1.12 11.11
C PHE A 230 -8.87 -0.91 9.99
N ALA A 231 -8.57 -1.33 8.75
CA ALA A 231 -9.51 -1.21 7.64
C ALA A 231 -10.84 -1.94 7.93
N LEU A 232 -10.78 -3.14 8.55
CA LEU A 232 -11.96 -3.89 8.96
C LEU A 232 -12.70 -3.21 10.13
N LEU A 233 -11.99 -2.65 11.10
CA LEU A 233 -12.58 -1.86 12.18
C LEU A 233 -13.41 -0.70 11.60
N VAL A 234 -12.82 0.08 10.68
CA VAL A 234 -13.50 1.22 10.04
C VAL A 234 -14.69 0.76 9.21
N MET A 235 -14.58 -0.35 8.46
CA MET A 235 -15.70 -0.93 7.71
C MET A 235 -16.91 -1.19 8.61
N ASN A 236 -16.68 -1.69 9.82
CA ASN A 236 -17.73 -2.10 10.74
C ASN A 236 -18.26 -0.97 11.63
N THR A 237 -17.54 0.14 11.78
CA THR A 237 -17.86 1.15 12.80
C THR A 237 -18.03 2.56 12.24
N SER A 238 -17.49 2.89 11.06
CA SER A 238 -17.59 4.24 10.52
C SER A 238 -19.00 4.59 10.09
N ASN A 239 -19.47 5.76 10.58
CA ASN A 239 -20.73 6.39 10.16
C ASN A 239 -20.48 7.72 9.41
N ALA A 240 -19.23 8.11 9.19
CA ALA A 240 -18.88 9.32 8.48
C ALA A 240 -19.33 9.24 7.01
N SER A 241 -19.90 10.33 6.48
CA SER A 241 -20.20 10.40 5.04
C SER A 241 -18.94 10.46 4.20
N PHE A 242 -17.94 11.23 4.67
CA PHE A 242 -16.63 11.35 4.03
C PHE A 242 -15.55 11.50 5.09
N GLU A 243 -14.49 10.73 4.94
CA GLU A 243 -13.33 10.85 5.82
C GLU A 243 -12.04 10.46 5.11
N ILE A 244 -10.96 11.11 5.53
CA ILE A 244 -9.58 10.75 5.18
C ILE A 244 -8.91 10.37 6.49
N LEU A 245 -8.22 9.23 6.50
CA LEU A 245 -7.58 8.66 7.68
C LEU A 245 -6.13 8.32 7.37
N ASN A 246 -5.22 8.82 8.16
CA ASN A 246 -3.86 8.33 8.20
C ASN A 246 -3.83 6.92 8.77
N VAL A 247 -3.04 6.02 8.16
CA VAL A 247 -2.88 4.65 8.63
C VAL A 247 -1.39 4.36 8.76
N GLY A 248 -0.87 4.62 9.92
CA GLY A 248 0.55 4.50 10.28
C GLY A 248 0.71 4.15 11.76
N THR A 249 1.89 4.38 12.28
CA THR A 249 2.20 4.19 13.71
C THR A 249 2.37 5.52 14.44
N GLY A 250 2.65 6.62 13.72
CA GLY A 250 3.04 7.89 14.30
C GLY A 250 4.50 7.89 14.78
N GLU A 251 5.25 6.84 14.45
CA GLU A 251 6.67 6.69 14.76
C GLU A 251 7.47 6.57 13.47
N SER A 252 8.64 7.22 13.43
CA SER A 252 9.50 7.25 12.26
C SER A 252 10.80 6.52 12.53
N HIS A 253 11.15 5.57 11.67
CA HIS A 253 12.38 4.81 11.76
C HIS A 253 13.27 5.07 10.54
N SER A 254 14.57 5.23 10.78
CA SER A 254 15.54 5.42 9.70
C SER A 254 15.80 4.10 8.94
N ILE A 255 16.30 4.25 7.72
CA ILE A 255 16.65 3.09 6.89
C ILE A 255 17.77 2.26 7.52
N ILE A 256 18.71 2.91 8.21
CA ILE A 256 19.79 2.20 8.91
C ILE A 256 19.28 1.45 10.16
N GLU A 257 18.33 2.02 10.92
CA GLU A 257 17.67 1.32 12.02
C GLU A 257 16.92 0.09 11.53
N GLN A 258 16.13 0.23 10.45
CA GLN A 258 15.42 -0.89 9.85
C GLN A 258 16.38 -2.01 9.43
N LEU A 259 17.50 -1.67 8.77
CA LEU A 259 18.52 -2.66 8.41
C LEU A 259 19.09 -3.38 9.64
N ASN A 260 19.39 -2.64 10.72
CA ASN A 260 19.95 -3.21 11.93
C ASN A 260 18.96 -4.18 12.61
N PHE A 261 17.66 -3.88 12.63
CA PHE A 261 16.66 -4.83 13.13
C PHE A 261 16.59 -6.09 12.27
N VAL A 262 16.61 -5.97 10.93
CA VAL A 262 16.62 -7.12 10.03
C VAL A 262 17.88 -7.96 10.22
N LYS A 263 19.08 -7.33 10.33
CA LYS A 263 20.36 -8.02 10.60
C LYS A 263 20.28 -8.82 11.90
N LYS A 264 19.78 -8.21 12.97
CA LYS A 264 19.62 -8.85 14.29
C LYS A 264 18.67 -10.06 14.21
N CYS A 265 17.52 -9.92 13.56
CA CYS A 265 16.56 -11.03 13.41
C CYS A 265 17.12 -12.20 12.58
N MET A 266 18.04 -11.94 11.68
CA MET A 266 18.67 -12.96 10.83
C MET A 266 20.01 -13.49 11.34
N ASN A 267 20.54 -12.99 12.48
CA ASN A 267 21.89 -13.25 12.99
C ASN A 267 22.97 -12.93 11.94
N LYS A 268 22.85 -11.74 11.30
CA LYS A 268 23.74 -11.26 10.22
C LYS A 268 24.36 -9.89 10.54
N GLU A 269 24.58 -9.59 11.82
CA GLU A 269 25.11 -8.30 12.31
C GLU A 269 26.47 -7.96 11.70
N SER A 270 27.27 -8.98 11.37
CA SER A 270 28.61 -8.81 10.77
C SER A 270 28.59 -8.39 9.29
N ILE A 271 27.45 -8.46 8.61
CA ILE A 271 27.36 -8.05 7.20
C ILE A 271 27.16 -6.53 7.14
N GLU A 272 28.20 -5.81 6.72
CA GLU A 272 28.13 -4.35 6.57
C GLU A 272 27.47 -3.95 5.25
N PRO A 273 26.60 -2.90 5.25
CA PRO A 273 25.97 -2.40 4.03
C PRO A 273 26.98 -1.79 3.06
N ILE A 274 26.56 -1.59 1.83
CA ILE A 274 27.20 -0.74 0.83
C ILE A 274 26.45 0.57 0.80
N TYR A 275 27.14 1.68 1.01
CA TYR A 275 26.58 3.01 0.82
C TYR A 275 26.84 3.48 -0.60
N ILE A 276 25.81 3.99 -1.25
CA ILE A 276 25.83 4.49 -2.63
C ILE A 276 25.18 5.87 -2.64
N ASP A 277 25.63 6.76 -3.48
CA ASP A 277 25.08 8.10 -3.62
C ASP A 277 23.59 8.05 -3.97
N GLU A 278 22.81 8.98 -3.45
CA GLU A 278 21.34 9.05 -3.59
C GLU A 278 20.90 9.05 -5.06
N GLU A 279 21.64 9.75 -5.90
CA GLU A 279 21.34 9.88 -7.34
C GLU A 279 21.40 8.53 -8.04
N SER A 280 22.27 7.62 -7.62
CA SER A 280 22.43 6.28 -8.21
C SER A 280 21.18 5.40 -8.09
N PHE A 281 20.23 5.73 -7.19
CA PHE A 281 18.93 5.06 -7.19
C PHE A 281 18.19 5.28 -8.50
N TRP A 282 18.23 6.52 -9.02
CA TRP A 282 17.49 6.93 -10.20
C TRP A 282 18.22 6.65 -11.51
N GLU A 283 19.55 6.51 -11.51
CA GLU A 283 20.36 6.16 -12.69
C GLU A 283 19.94 4.82 -13.32
N LYS A 284 19.35 3.92 -12.53
CA LYS A 284 18.78 2.66 -13.02
C LYS A 284 17.54 2.83 -13.90
N MET A 285 17.06 4.06 -14.04
CA MET A 285 15.84 4.43 -14.74
C MET A 285 16.12 5.53 -15.80
N PRO A 286 16.94 5.26 -16.81
CA PRO A 286 17.38 6.30 -17.75
C PRO A 286 16.21 7.01 -18.43
N ALA A 287 15.09 6.34 -18.64
CA ALA A 287 13.89 6.92 -19.28
C ALA A 287 13.28 8.11 -18.52
N ILE A 288 13.56 8.29 -17.23
CA ILE A 288 13.07 9.46 -16.48
C ILE A 288 13.80 10.74 -16.89
N TYR A 289 14.99 10.60 -17.49
CA TYR A 289 15.82 11.71 -17.95
C TYR A 289 15.62 12.05 -19.43
N ASP A 290 14.77 11.29 -20.12
CA ASP A 290 14.51 11.49 -21.55
C ASP A 290 13.76 12.80 -21.82
N GLY A 291 14.05 13.39 -22.98
CA GLY A 291 13.38 14.59 -23.48
C GLY A 291 14.09 15.90 -23.13
N LYS A 292 13.53 17.01 -23.64
CA LYS A 292 14.10 18.36 -23.47
C LYS A 292 13.86 18.92 -22.05
N HIS A 293 12.74 18.57 -21.42
CA HIS A 293 12.41 18.95 -20.05
C HIS A 293 12.64 17.74 -19.14
N ARG A 294 13.82 17.69 -18.54
CA ARG A 294 14.21 16.61 -17.63
C ARG A 294 13.62 16.81 -16.26
N ILE A 295 13.48 15.71 -15.51
CA ILE A 295 13.17 15.77 -14.10
C ILE A 295 14.25 16.58 -13.37
N LYS A 296 13.88 17.39 -12.39
CA LYS A 296 14.82 18.21 -11.63
C LYS A 296 15.55 17.35 -10.62
N ASP A 297 16.88 17.45 -10.52
CA ASP A 297 17.70 16.69 -9.59
C ASP A 297 17.25 16.88 -8.15
N LYS A 298 16.85 18.12 -7.77
CA LYS A 298 16.29 18.40 -6.44
C LYS A 298 15.08 17.54 -6.10
N VAL A 299 14.18 17.24 -7.03
CA VAL A 299 12.99 16.40 -6.79
C VAL A 299 13.42 14.96 -6.47
N LEU A 300 14.42 14.47 -7.20
CA LEU A 300 14.96 13.13 -7.00
C LEU A 300 15.71 13.02 -5.68
N PHE A 301 16.49 14.02 -5.33
CA PHE A 301 17.20 14.11 -4.06
C PHE A 301 16.23 14.17 -2.87
N ASP A 302 15.23 15.07 -2.94
CA ASP A 302 14.24 15.24 -1.88
C ASP A 302 13.45 13.92 -1.62
N GLU A 303 13.12 13.16 -2.69
CA GLU A 303 12.39 11.89 -2.55
C GLU A 303 13.22 10.83 -1.82
N VAL A 304 14.52 10.70 -2.12
CA VAL A 304 15.38 9.73 -1.42
C VAL A 304 15.56 10.13 0.04
N ASN A 305 15.80 11.40 0.31
CA ASN A 305 16.16 11.92 1.64
C ASN A 305 14.97 12.33 2.51
N LYS A 306 13.74 12.21 2.01
CA LYS A 306 12.55 12.62 2.79
C LYS A 306 12.44 11.85 4.10
N CYS A 307 11.84 12.50 5.10
CA CYS A 307 11.43 11.88 6.34
C CYS A 307 9.91 11.97 6.46
N THR A 308 9.23 10.90 6.86
CA THR A 308 7.77 10.90 7.04
C THR A 308 7.39 10.41 8.43
N CYS A 309 6.40 11.06 9.04
CA CYS A 309 5.79 10.68 10.29
C CYS A 309 4.32 11.10 10.24
N MET A 310 3.42 10.15 10.38
CA MET A 310 1.98 10.38 10.27
C MET A 310 1.42 10.94 11.59
N ASP A 311 0.51 11.89 11.51
CA ASP A 311 -0.29 12.26 12.68
C ASP A 311 -1.43 11.25 12.84
N MET A 312 -1.43 10.52 13.95
CA MET A 312 -2.42 9.50 14.26
C MET A 312 -3.54 9.99 15.18
N THR A 313 -3.52 11.27 15.57
CA THR A 313 -4.47 11.86 16.54
C THR A 313 -5.93 11.62 16.15
N LYS A 314 -6.27 11.79 14.87
CA LYS A 314 -7.64 11.58 14.38
C LYS A 314 -8.08 10.14 14.55
N VAL A 315 -7.25 9.18 14.15
CA VAL A 315 -7.54 7.75 14.24
C VAL A 315 -7.66 7.31 15.70
N GLU A 316 -6.75 7.76 16.56
CA GLU A 316 -6.81 7.49 18.00
C GLU A 316 -8.06 8.06 18.64
N THR A 317 -8.43 9.29 18.31
CA THR A 317 -9.59 9.99 18.91
C THR A 317 -10.91 9.39 18.44
N VAL A 318 -11.05 9.12 17.13
CA VAL A 318 -12.34 8.68 16.53
C VAL A 318 -12.56 7.18 16.72
N TYR A 319 -11.51 6.37 16.57
CA TYR A 319 -11.61 4.90 16.55
C TYR A 319 -10.99 4.24 17.78
N GLY A 320 -10.30 4.98 18.65
CA GLY A 320 -9.57 4.41 19.80
C GLY A 320 -8.49 3.42 19.37
N TRP A 321 -8.00 3.54 18.12
CA TRP A 321 -7.11 2.55 17.54
C TRP A 321 -5.65 3.01 17.52
N LYS A 322 -4.78 2.05 17.83
CA LYS A 322 -3.32 2.15 17.65
C LYS A 322 -2.81 0.85 17.02
N ALA A 323 -1.71 0.95 16.26
CA ALA A 323 -1.02 -0.24 15.80
C ALA A 323 -0.64 -1.14 16.98
N LYS A 324 -0.88 -2.45 16.85
CA LYS A 324 -0.64 -3.41 17.94
C LYS A 324 0.80 -3.88 18.00
N HIS A 325 1.47 -3.94 16.83
CA HIS A 325 2.84 -4.40 16.73
C HIS A 325 3.78 -3.20 16.78
N SER A 326 4.80 -3.29 17.64
CA SER A 326 5.95 -2.40 17.55
C SER A 326 6.67 -2.63 16.21
N PHE A 327 7.49 -1.65 15.79
CA PHE A 327 8.29 -1.81 14.56
C PHE A 327 9.21 -3.05 14.65
N GLU A 328 9.85 -3.29 15.81
CA GLU A 328 10.70 -4.46 16.04
C GLU A 328 9.94 -5.78 15.91
N ASP A 329 8.76 -5.88 16.55
CA ASP A 329 7.93 -7.10 16.49
C ASP A 329 7.46 -7.39 15.07
N GLY A 330 6.99 -6.37 14.36
CA GLY A 330 6.56 -6.50 12.96
C GLY A 330 7.71 -6.91 12.03
N ILE A 331 8.92 -6.34 12.20
CA ILE A 331 10.12 -6.75 11.44
C ILE A 331 10.48 -8.20 11.75
N LYS A 332 10.45 -8.61 13.01
CA LYS A 332 10.74 -10.01 13.39
C LYS A 332 9.78 -10.99 12.72
N LEU A 333 8.47 -10.76 12.81
CA LEU A 333 7.45 -11.58 12.14
C LEU A 333 7.65 -11.62 10.62
N THR A 334 7.93 -10.46 10.03
CA THR A 334 8.19 -10.36 8.59
C THR A 334 9.39 -11.19 8.17
N VAL A 335 10.51 -11.08 8.91
CA VAL A 335 11.73 -11.86 8.63
C VAL A 335 11.48 -13.35 8.74
N GLU A 336 10.82 -13.81 9.81
CA GLU A 336 10.50 -15.22 10.04
C GLU A 336 9.71 -15.81 8.87
N LYS A 337 8.61 -15.17 8.47
CA LYS A 337 7.74 -15.62 7.38
C LYS A 337 8.43 -15.55 6.01
N MET A 338 9.13 -14.48 5.70
CA MET A 338 9.79 -14.32 4.40
C MET A 338 10.99 -15.26 4.24
N VAL A 339 11.77 -15.51 5.29
CA VAL A 339 12.87 -16.48 5.25
C VAL A 339 12.32 -17.90 5.03
N GLU A 340 11.18 -18.24 5.63
CA GLU A 340 10.51 -19.51 5.39
C GLU A 340 10.08 -19.64 3.92
N GLN A 341 9.45 -18.60 3.34
CA GLN A 341 9.06 -18.57 1.93
C GLN A 341 10.27 -18.73 0.99
N LEU A 342 11.37 -17.99 1.26
CA LEU A 342 12.60 -18.10 0.47
C LEU A 342 13.21 -19.49 0.54
N ARG A 343 13.17 -20.17 1.69
CA ARG A 343 13.64 -21.57 1.83
C ARG A 343 12.74 -22.55 1.08
N LYS A 344 11.41 -22.36 1.09
CA LYS A 344 10.47 -23.20 0.31
C LYS A 344 10.72 -23.06 -1.21
N ALA A 345 11.01 -21.85 -1.69
CA ALA A 345 11.29 -21.60 -3.12
C ALA A 345 12.65 -22.14 -3.61
N GLN A 346 13.57 -22.50 -2.72
CA GLN A 346 14.86 -23.12 -3.07
C GLN A 346 14.82 -24.66 -3.11
N ARG A 347 13.73 -25.26 -2.65
CA ARG A 347 13.48 -26.72 -2.69
C ARG A 347 12.75 -27.13 -3.95
#